data_0efa58fa4a83d8ea59a303121884232d
#
_entry.id   0efa58fa4a83d8ea59a303121884232d
#
_cell.length_a   1.000
_cell.length_b   1.000
_cell.length_c   1.000
_cell.angle_alpha   90.00
_cell.angle_beta   90.00
_cell.angle_gamma   90.00
#
_symmetry.space_group_name_H-M   'P 1'
#
loop_
_entity.id
_entity.type
_entity.pdbx_description
1 polymer ?
#
loop_
_entity_poly.entity_id
_entity_poly.type
_entity_poly.pdbx_seq_one_letter_code
_entity_poly.pdbx_strand_id
1 'polypeptide(L)'
;MALMATVFGTVVSIQFSTESIGEMPGQGKIQERIVSDDPRFGDVLDKDMNPLITTVSYYDVYMDPTVASKELFDENIDSLAQGISDLFQRKEAKEIANQLRAARSKGKRYVSIQKQVTNEQRMALRELPIFNKGRMKGGIIDGQNQESTVRKNPKGKLAQRTLGYYRERNGKKYSVGIEGAFHEYLAGKPGSQIEQKIANGWRKTGKVIEE
;
A
#
# COMPACT_ATOMS: atom_id res chain seq x y z
N MET A 1 39.24 30.55 -44.44
CA MET A 1 37.96 31.29 -44.59
C MET A 1 36.80 30.33 -44.91
N ALA A 2 36.93 29.36 -45.82
CA ALA A 2 35.82 28.43 -46.19
C ALA A 2 35.30 27.55 -45.04
N LEU A 3 36.17 27.09 -44.16
CA LEU A 3 35.81 26.19 -43.04
C LEU A 3 34.99 26.88 -41.92
N MET A 4 35.21 28.18 -41.69
CA MET A 4 34.41 28.97 -40.75
C MET A 4 33.00 29.25 -41.25
N ALA A 5 32.82 29.45 -42.55
CA ALA A 5 31.52 29.72 -43.17
C ALA A 5 30.60 28.48 -43.11
N THR A 6 31.17 27.27 -43.26
CA THR A 6 30.40 26.01 -43.14
C THR A 6 29.97 25.74 -41.74
N VAL A 7 30.82 25.98 -40.71
CA VAL A 7 30.45 25.81 -39.30
C VAL A 7 29.35 26.81 -38.89
N PHE A 8 29.45 28.05 -39.32
CA PHE A 8 28.45 29.09 -39.03
C PHE A 8 27.11 28.77 -39.69
N GLY A 9 27.12 28.30 -40.94
CA GLY A 9 25.91 27.86 -41.65
C GLY A 9 25.20 26.68 -40.95
N THR A 10 25.96 25.73 -40.41
CA THR A 10 25.39 24.57 -39.68
C THR A 10 24.78 24.97 -38.33
N VAL A 11 25.43 25.89 -37.60
CA VAL A 11 24.92 26.39 -36.31
C VAL A 11 23.64 27.20 -36.52
N VAL A 12 23.58 28.06 -37.53
CA VAL A 12 22.39 28.84 -37.87
C VAL A 12 21.25 27.94 -38.34
N SER A 13 21.53 26.91 -39.13
CA SER A 13 20.53 25.93 -39.58
C SER A 13 19.90 25.17 -38.41
N ILE A 14 20.68 24.85 -37.36
CA ILE A 14 20.19 24.20 -36.16
C ILE A 14 19.32 25.14 -35.29
N GLN A 15 19.63 26.45 -35.32
CA GLN A 15 18.83 27.43 -34.55
C GLN A 15 17.51 27.83 -35.22
N PHE A 16 17.39 27.68 -36.54
CA PHE A 16 16.18 28.05 -37.28
C PHE A 16 15.32 26.85 -37.74
N SER A 17 15.75 25.64 -37.54
CA SER A 17 14.87 24.47 -37.69
C SER A 17 13.87 24.41 -36.54
N THR A 18 12.77 25.11 -36.70
CA THR A 18 11.60 25.07 -35.78
C THR A 18 10.80 23.78 -35.93
N GLU A 19 11.28 22.84 -36.72
CA GLU A 19 10.71 21.50 -36.79
C GLU A 19 11.54 20.55 -35.93
N SER A 20 10.90 20.10 -34.85
CA SER A 20 11.39 19.11 -33.92
C SER A 20 12.71 19.50 -33.21
N ILE A 21 12.59 20.27 -32.13
CA ILE A 21 13.48 19.99 -31.01
C ILE A 21 13.25 18.52 -30.72
N GLY A 22 14.11 17.68 -31.26
CA GLY A 22 14.02 16.26 -31.22
C GLY A 22 13.81 15.83 -29.78
N GLU A 23 12.86 14.95 -29.57
CA GLU A 23 12.74 14.15 -28.36
C GLU A 23 14.17 13.75 -27.99
N MET A 24 14.70 14.29 -26.88
CA MET A 24 15.99 13.82 -26.37
C MET A 24 15.88 12.33 -26.22
N PRO A 25 16.80 11.49 -26.74
CA PRO A 25 16.77 10.07 -26.51
C PRO A 25 16.91 9.85 -25.01
N GLY A 26 15.78 9.56 -24.35
CA GLY A 26 15.69 9.41 -22.87
C GLY A 26 14.43 9.98 -22.23
N GLN A 27 13.68 10.87 -22.86
CA GLN A 27 12.32 11.22 -22.45
C GLN A 27 11.33 10.22 -23.07
N GLY A 28 11.35 8.99 -22.58
CA GLY A 28 10.26 8.06 -22.83
C GLY A 28 8.96 8.73 -22.43
N LYS A 29 7.95 8.74 -23.30
CA LYS A 29 6.59 9.21 -22.96
C LYS A 29 6.22 8.64 -21.62
N ILE A 30 6.05 9.49 -20.62
CA ILE A 30 5.60 9.06 -19.29
C ILE A 30 4.24 8.42 -19.51
N GLN A 31 4.17 7.10 -19.38
CA GLN A 31 2.91 6.40 -19.50
C GLN A 31 2.11 6.66 -18.22
N GLU A 32 0.97 7.29 -18.38
CA GLU A 32 0.02 7.55 -17.32
C GLU A 32 -1.22 6.70 -17.52
N ARG A 33 -1.82 6.24 -16.44
CA ARG A 33 -3.14 5.60 -16.46
C ARG A 33 -4.01 6.17 -15.36
N ILE A 34 -5.29 6.27 -15.64
CA ILE A 34 -6.29 6.62 -14.65
C ILE A 34 -6.71 5.34 -13.94
N VAL A 35 -6.63 5.34 -12.63
CA VAL A 35 -7.07 4.21 -11.78
C VAL A 35 -8.17 4.73 -10.88
N SER A 36 -9.27 3.99 -10.81
CA SER A 36 -10.32 4.25 -9.83
C SER A 36 -9.77 3.99 -8.43
N ASP A 37 -10.01 4.92 -7.53
CA ASP A 37 -9.72 4.77 -6.11
C ASP A 37 -11.03 4.52 -5.39
N ASP A 38 -11.21 3.31 -4.87
CA ASP A 38 -12.44 2.97 -4.17
C ASP A 38 -12.60 3.83 -2.92
N PRO A 39 -13.75 4.49 -2.74
CA PRO A 39 -13.95 5.38 -1.61
C PRO A 39 -13.96 4.57 -0.31
N ARG A 40 -13.48 5.17 0.76
CA ARG A 40 -13.67 4.62 2.11
C ARG A 40 -15.11 4.84 2.51
N PHE A 41 -15.74 3.79 3.02
CA PHE A 41 -17.06 3.92 3.63
C PHE A 41 -17.02 4.92 4.79
N GLY A 42 -17.96 5.85 4.79
CA GLY A 42 -18.16 6.83 5.86
C GLY A 42 -18.51 6.18 7.20
N ASP A 43 -18.22 6.86 8.28
CA ASP A 43 -18.53 6.40 9.62
C ASP A 43 -19.95 6.77 10.02
N VAL A 44 -20.58 5.96 10.88
CA VAL A 44 -21.82 6.31 11.58
C VAL A 44 -21.42 6.73 12.99
N LEU A 45 -21.73 7.96 13.34
CA LEU A 45 -21.34 8.59 14.60
C LEU A 45 -22.54 8.80 15.52
N ASP A 46 -22.32 8.87 16.83
CA ASP A 46 -23.31 9.35 17.78
C ASP A 46 -23.31 10.88 17.84
N LYS A 47 -24.19 11.45 18.66
CA LYS A 47 -24.31 12.93 18.83
C LYS A 47 -23.03 13.60 19.37
N ASP A 48 -22.17 12.84 20.03
CA ASP A 48 -20.92 13.30 20.61
C ASP A 48 -19.71 12.96 19.70
N MET A 49 -19.96 12.63 18.43
CA MET A 49 -18.98 12.29 17.41
C MET A 49 -18.19 11.00 17.69
N ASN A 50 -18.67 10.12 18.58
CA ASN A 50 -18.04 8.83 18.77
C ASN A 50 -18.51 7.84 17.71
N PRO A 51 -17.62 6.99 17.17
CA PRO A 51 -17.99 6.05 16.14
C PRO A 51 -18.87 4.92 16.68
N LEU A 52 -20.03 4.75 16.08
CA LEU A 52 -20.93 3.61 16.26
C LEU A 52 -20.62 2.51 15.23
N ILE A 53 -20.31 2.90 14.00
CA ILE A 53 -19.77 2.02 12.98
C ILE A 53 -18.64 2.76 12.26
N THR A 54 -17.51 2.12 12.11
CA THR A 54 -16.36 2.66 11.39
C THR A 54 -15.74 1.61 10.46
N THR A 55 -15.01 2.07 9.45
CA THR A 55 -14.23 1.21 8.56
C THR A 55 -12.83 1.06 9.09
N VAL A 56 -12.45 -0.17 9.45
CA VAL A 56 -11.10 -0.49 9.89
C VAL A 56 -10.36 -1.21 8.77
N SER A 57 -9.19 -0.69 8.42
CA SER A 57 -8.27 -1.34 7.48
C SER A 57 -7.38 -2.33 8.21
N TYR A 58 -7.29 -3.53 7.67
CA TYR A 58 -6.37 -4.58 8.11
C TYR A 58 -5.35 -4.85 7.01
N TYR A 59 -4.16 -5.20 7.42
CA TYR A 59 -3.04 -5.46 6.54
C TYR A 59 -2.51 -6.87 6.78
N ASP A 60 -2.13 -7.55 5.71
CA ASP A 60 -1.36 -8.78 5.82
C ASP A 60 0.12 -8.43 5.65
N VAL A 61 0.94 -8.84 6.63
CA VAL A 61 2.38 -8.57 6.64
C VAL A 61 3.15 -9.83 6.32
N TYR A 62 4.07 -9.69 5.36
CA TYR A 62 4.97 -10.75 4.92
C TYR A 62 6.41 -10.27 4.99
N MET A 63 7.34 -11.18 4.87
CA MET A 63 8.76 -10.91 4.80
C MET A 63 9.40 -11.65 3.63
N ASP A 64 10.30 -10.98 2.93
CA ASP A 64 11.33 -11.64 2.10
C ASP A 64 12.63 -11.74 2.90
N PRO A 65 12.92 -12.88 3.52
CA PRO A 65 14.10 -13.04 4.34
C PRO A 65 15.40 -13.07 3.54
N THR A 66 15.33 -13.11 2.19
CA THR A 66 16.52 -13.14 1.32
C THR A 66 17.07 -11.75 1.02
N VAL A 67 16.28 -10.69 1.26
CA VAL A 67 16.65 -9.30 0.96
C VAL A 67 17.68 -8.75 1.95
N ALA A 68 17.54 -9.05 3.24
CA ALA A 68 18.46 -8.57 4.25
C ALA A 68 19.86 -9.16 4.03
N SER A 69 20.93 -8.37 4.26
CA SER A 69 22.29 -8.92 4.22
C SER A 69 22.44 -10.04 5.25
N LYS A 70 23.46 -10.89 5.06
CA LYS A 70 23.67 -12.01 5.97
C LYS A 70 23.94 -11.51 7.39
N GLU A 71 24.79 -10.52 7.52
CA GLU A 71 25.18 -9.91 8.80
C GLU A 71 23.95 -9.31 9.51
N LEU A 72 23.19 -8.47 8.81
CA LEU A 72 21.99 -7.84 9.37
C LEU A 72 20.96 -8.89 9.83
N PHE A 73 20.77 -9.96 9.04
CA PHE A 73 19.82 -11.00 9.37
C PHE A 73 20.29 -11.84 10.57
N ASP A 74 21.53 -12.33 10.56
CA ASP A 74 22.04 -13.24 11.58
C ASP A 74 22.14 -12.56 12.95
N GLU A 75 22.53 -11.28 13.00
CA GLU A 75 22.62 -10.49 14.23
C GLU A 75 21.26 -10.13 14.84
N ASN A 76 20.23 -9.93 14.02
CA ASN A 76 18.99 -9.32 14.49
C ASN A 76 17.76 -10.22 14.40
N ILE A 77 17.87 -11.43 13.86
CA ILE A 77 16.70 -12.31 13.63
C ILE A 77 16.02 -12.72 14.94
N ASP A 78 16.76 -12.96 16.00
CA ASP A 78 16.20 -13.34 17.30
C ASP A 78 15.48 -12.16 17.96
N SER A 79 16.04 -10.96 17.85
CA SER A 79 15.41 -9.71 18.33
C SER A 79 14.13 -9.38 17.53
N LEU A 80 14.16 -9.58 16.20
CA LEU A 80 12.97 -9.45 15.37
C LEU A 80 11.89 -10.44 15.79
N ALA A 81 12.25 -11.70 15.96
CA ALA A 81 11.32 -12.75 16.35
C ALA A 81 10.71 -12.50 17.74
N GLN A 82 11.51 -12.00 18.67
CA GLN A 82 11.03 -11.59 20.00
C GLN A 82 10.01 -10.45 19.88
N GLY A 83 10.33 -9.39 19.13
CA GLY A 83 9.41 -8.28 18.95
C GLY A 83 8.08 -8.69 18.28
N ILE A 84 8.11 -9.62 17.32
CA ILE A 84 6.89 -10.17 16.71
C ILE A 84 6.09 -10.99 17.74
N SER A 85 6.77 -11.82 18.52
CA SER A 85 6.13 -12.62 19.58
C SER A 85 5.45 -11.74 20.62
N ASP A 86 6.12 -10.70 21.09
CA ASP A 86 5.60 -9.77 22.09
C ASP A 86 4.39 -8.99 21.57
N LEU A 87 4.44 -8.53 20.31
CA LEU A 87 3.38 -7.75 19.71
C LEU A 87 2.08 -8.56 19.49
N PHE A 88 2.19 -9.84 19.15
CA PHE A 88 1.02 -10.66 18.80
C PHE A 88 0.69 -11.77 19.81
N GLN A 89 1.54 -12.04 20.78
CA GLN A 89 1.36 -13.03 21.85
C GLN A 89 0.92 -14.43 21.32
N ARG A 90 1.44 -14.85 20.16
CA ARG A 90 0.90 -16.03 19.46
C ARG A 90 1.85 -17.22 19.33
N LYS A 91 3.16 -16.99 19.26
CA LYS A 91 4.18 -18.03 19.04
C LYS A 91 5.39 -17.73 19.88
N GLU A 92 6.11 -18.78 20.26
CA GLU A 92 7.41 -18.61 20.85
C GLU A 92 8.38 -17.94 19.86
N ALA A 93 9.12 -16.93 20.30
CA ALA A 93 10.06 -16.19 19.46
C ALA A 93 11.05 -17.12 18.74
N LYS A 94 11.50 -18.19 19.43
CA LYS A 94 12.40 -19.19 18.87
C LYS A 94 11.82 -19.91 17.65
N GLU A 95 10.51 -20.20 17.65
CA GLU A 95 9.85 -20.84 16.51
C GLU A 95 9.81 -19.88 15.30
N ILE A 96 9.49 -18.60 15.54
CA ILE A 96 9.49 -17.57 14.49
C ILE A 96 10.88 -17.44 13.89
N ALA A 97 11.93 -17.33 14.70
CA ALA A 97 13.30 -17.22 14.24
C ALA A 97 13.72 -18.43 13.39
N ASN A 98 13.41 -19.65 13.86
CA ASN A 98 13.72 -20.89 13.14
C ASN A 98 12.96 -20.99 11.82
N GLN A 99 11.69 -20.59 11.79
CA GLN A 99 10.90 -20.54 10.56
C GLN A 99 11.51 -19.59 9.53
N LEU A 100 11.97 -18.40 9.95
CA LEU A 100 12.56 -17.41 9.06
C LEU A 100 13.96 -17.84 8.57
N ARG A 101 14.79 -18.44 9.44
CA ARG A 101 16.07 -19.03 9.04
C ARG A 101 15.89 -20.15 8.01
N ALA A 102 14.94 -21.05 8.25
CA ALA A 102 14.63 -22.15 7.32
C ALA A 102 14.04 -21.62 6.00
N ALA A 103 13.26 -20.56 6.02
CA ALA A 103 12.72 -19.92 4.83
C ALA A 103 13.84 -19.27 4.01
N ARG A 104 14.78 -18.57 4.66
CA ARG A 104 15.95 -17.96 4.03
C ARG A 104 16.85 -19.01 3.36
N SER A 105 17.16 -20.10 4.06
CA SER A 105 18.00 -21.18 3.52
C SER A 105 17.38 -21.86 2.29
N LYS A 106 16.04 -21.90 2.22
CA LYS A 106 15.29 -22.44 1.07
C LYS A 106 15.02 -21.38 -0.02
N GLY A 107 15.53 -20.16 0.10
CA GLY A 107 15.31 -19.09 -0.85
C GLY A 107 13.85 -18.61 -0.97
N LYS A 108 13.02 -18.84 0.05
CA LYS A 108 11.63 -18.39 0.04
C LYS A 108 11.57 -16.87 0.19
N ARG A 109 10.93 -16.21 -0.78
CA ARG A 109 10.84 -14.75 -0.86
C ARG A 109 9.54 -14.17 -0.31
N TYR A 110 8.61 -15.00 0.11
CA TYR A 110 7.29 -14.55 0.58
C TYR A 110 6.84 -15.41 1.78
N VAL A 111 7.17 -14.94 2.97
CA VAL A 111 6.88 -15.62 4.23
C VAL A 111 5.85 -14.81 5.00
N SER A 112 4.71 -15.42 5.33
CA SER A 112 3.68 -14.76 6.12
C SER A 112 4.17 -14.55 7.56
N ILE A 113 4.16 -13.30 8.00
CA ILE A 113 4.48 -12.93 9.38
C ILE A 113 3.20 -12.90 10.19
N GLN A 114 2.26 -12.06 9.80
CA GLN A 114 0.97 -11.92 10.47
C GLN A 114 -0.09 -11.42 9.49
N LYS A 115 -1.30 -11.97 9.62
CA LYS A 115 -2.48 -11.54 8.88
C LYS A 115 -3.38 -10.68 9.75
N GLN A 116 -4.23 -9.86 9.10
CA GLN A 116 -5.21 -8.99 9.74
C GLN A 116 -4.59 -8.09 10.82
N VAL A 117 -3.50 -7.44 10.48
CA VAL A 117 -2.77 -6.49 11.33
C VAL A 117 -3.43 -5.12 11.24
N THR A 118 -3.66 -4.46 12.36
CA THR A 118 -4.13 -3.07 12.36
C THR A 118 -3.02 -2.12 11.90
N ASN A 119 -3.39 -0.88 11.54
CA ASN A 119 -2.38 0.10 11.15
C ASN A 119 -1.36 0.39 12.27
N GLU A 120 -1.81 0.44 13.52
CA GLU A 120 -0.94 0.62 14.69
C GLU A 120 0.07 -0.52 14.83
N GLN A 121 -0.42 -1.77 14.76
CA GLN A 121 0.44 -2.96 14.80
C GLN A 121 1.41 -3.01 13.62
N ARG A 122 0.97 -2.58 12.42
CA ARG A 122 1.83 -2.48 11.24
C ARG A 122 2.96 -1.48 11.44
N MET A 123 2.65 -0.32 12.01
CA MET A 123 3.67 0.68 12.31
C MET A 123 4.65 0.16 13.38
N ALA A 124 4.14 -0.49 14.42
CA ALA A 124 5.00 -1.12 15.43
C ALA A 124 5.92 -2.21 14.84
N LEU A 125 5.41 -3.03 13.90
CA LEU A 125 6.26 -4.00 13.18
C LEU A 125 7.39 -3.33 12.40
N ARG A 126 7.13 -2.19 11.77
CA ARG A 126 8.15 -1.46 11.00
C ARG A 126 9.29 -0.91 11.84
N GLU A 127 9.08 -0.70 13.13
CA GLU A 127 10.12 -0.25 14.07
C GLU A 127 11.04 -1.39 14.53
N LEU A 128 10.64 -2.65 14.32
CA LEU A 128 11.44 -3.80 14.75
C LEU A 128 12.76 -3.91 13.97
N PRO A 129 13.80 -4.49 14.58
CA PRO A 129 15.07 -4.76 13.91
C PRO A 129 14.85 -5.49 12.58
N ILE A 130 15.71 -5.26 11.60
CA ILE A 130 15.58 -5.68 10.21
C ILE A 130 14.45 -4.92 9.49
N PHE A 131 13.21 -4.93 9.99
CA PHE A 131 12.07 -4.29 9.34
C PHE A 131 12.20 -2.76 9.26
N ASN A 132 12.89 -2.12 10.21
CA ASN A 132 13.21 -0.69 10.20
C ASN A 132 14.11 -0.25 9.03
N LYS A 133 14.69 -1.20 8.31
CA LYS A 133 15.44 -0.94 7.06
C LYS A 133 14.53 -0.91 5.83
N GLY A 134 13.23 -1.12 6.02
CA GLY A 134 12.22 -1.06 4.97
C GLY A 134 12.26 -2.24 3.99
N ARG A 135 11.46 -2.15 2.94
CA ARG A 135 11.27 -3.25 1.98
C ARG A 135 12.56 -3.67 1.26
N MET A 136 13.37 -2.69 0.84
CA MET A 136 14.53 -2.94 -0.03
C MET A 136 15.76 -3.47 0.71
N LYS A 137 15.85 -3.33 2.03
CA LYS A 137 16.97 -3.78 2.86
C LYS A 137 16.55 -4.72 3.99
N GLY A 138 15.33 -4.56 4.50
CA GLY A 138 14.78 -5.38 5.58
C GLY A 138 13.79 -6.44 5.12
N GLY A 139 13.32 -6.35 3.86
CA GLY A 139 12.45 -7.36 3.26
C GLY A 139 11.01 -7.35 3.78
N ILE A 140 10.57 -6.34 4.53
CA ILE A 140 9.17 -6.24 4.97
C ILE A 140 8.25 -5.94 3.77
N ILE A 141 7.13 -6.66 3.69
CA ILE A 141 6.12 -6.54 2.63
C ILE A 141 4.77 -6.35 3.31
N ASP A 142 4.31 -5.11 3.38
CA ASP A 142 3.07 -4.69 4.06
C ASP A 142 2.27 -3.68 3.21
N GLY A 143 2.36 -3.80 1.90
CA GLY A 143 1.82 -2.84 0.92
C GLY A 143 0.30 -2.90 0.73
N GLN A 144 -0.21 -1.96 -0.08
CA GLN A 144 -1.64 -1.74 -0.35
C GLN A 144 -2.39 -2.94 -0.92
N ASN A 145 -1.72 -3.85 -1.64
CA ASN A 145 -2.36 -5.04 -2.22
C ASN A 145 -2.78 -6.09 -1.19
N GLN A 146 -2.54 -5.83 0.09
CA GLN A 146 -2.83 -6.72 1.21
C GLN A 146 -3.73 -6.04 2.25
N GLU A 147 -4.30 -4.91 1.89
CA GLU A 147 -5.28 -4.20 2.71
C GLU A 147 -6.66 -4.82 2.53
N SER A 148 -7.32 -5.13 3.64
CA SER A 148 -8.73 -5.48 3.67
C SER A 148 -9.46 -4.54 4.61
N THR A 149 -10.61 -4.05 4.19
CA THR A 149 -11.45 -3.17 4.99
C THR A 149 -12.61 -3.95 5.59
N VAL A 150 -12.87 -3.72 6.87
CA VAL A 150 -13.98 -4.37 7.58
C VAL A 150 -14.78 -3.30 8.32
N ARG A 151 -16.09 -3.35 8.18
CA ARG A 151 -17.01 -2.54 8.96
C ARG A 151 -17.08 -3.09 10.38
N LYS A 152 -16.86 -2.25 11.36
CA LYS A 152 -16.79 -2.65 12.77
C LYS A 152 -17.59 -1.71 13.65
N ASN A 153 -18.30 -2.29 14.63
CA ASN A 153 -18.91 -1.52 15.71
C ASN A 153 -17.94 -1.55 16.91
N PRO A 154 -17.27 -0.42 17.23
CA PRO A 154 -16.34 -0.35 18.34
C PRO A 154 -17.00 -0.60 19.70
N LYS A 155 -18.31 -0.30 19.82
CA LYS A 155 -19.12 -0.51 21.03
C LYS A 155 -19.78 -1.90 21.07
N GLY A 156 -19.29 -2.84 20.25
CA GLY A 156 -19.73 -4.23 20.22
C GLY A 156 -21.17 -4.41 19.74
N LYS A 157 -22.06 -4.91 20.61
CA LYS A 157 -23.46 -5.20 20.24
C LYS A 157 -24.40 -4.01 20.43
N LEU A 158 -23.91 -2.84 20.85
CA LEU A 158 -24.75 -1.67 21.07
C LEU A 158 -25.49 -1.29 19.78
N ALA A 159 -26.81 -1.16 19.89
CA ALA A 159 -27.71 -0.76 18.80
C ALA A 159 -27.57 -1.60 17.50
N GLN A 160 -27.03 -2.82 17.56
CA GLN A 160 -26.70 -3.63 16.39
C GLN A 160 -27.88 -3.80 15.39
N ARG A 161 -29.13 -3.94 15.90
CA ARG A 161 -30.32 -4.07 15.05
C ARG A 161 -30.69 -2.76 14.36
N THR A 162 -30.51 -1.63 15.06
CA THR A 162 -30.81 -0.28 14.52
C THR A 162 -29.74 0.14 13.51
N LEU A 163 -28.46 -0.10 13.85
CA LEU A 163 -27.33 0.18 12.97
C LEU A 163 -27.37 -0.67 11.70
N GLY A 164 -27.68 -1.94 11.86
CA GLY A 164 -27.86 -2.86 10.74
C GLY A 164 -26.56 -3.19 10.02
N TYR A 165 -26.69 -3.46 8.72
CA TYR A 165 -25.56 -3.75 7.84
C TYR A 165 -25.96 -3.64 6.36
N TYR A 166 -24.98 -3.46 5.49
CA TYR A 166 -25.10 -3.68 4.06
C TYR A 166 -24.16 -4.83 3.65
N ARG A 167 -24.68 -5.76 2.87
CA ARG A 167 -23.90 -6.87 2.29
C ARG A 167 -24.38 -7.16 0.88
N GLU A 168 -23.44 -7.45 0.02
CA GLU A 168 -23.73 -8.05 -1.29
C GLU A 168 -23.18 -9.49 -1.30
N ARG A 169 -24.04 -10.43 -1.63
CA ARG A 169 -23.67 -11.84 -1.75
C ARG A 169 -24.37 -12.46 -2.95
N ASN A 170 -23.60 -13.03 -3.89
CA ASN A 170 -24.12 -13.66 -5.11
C ASN A 170 -25.04 -12.72 -5.91
N GLY A 171 -24.68 -11.45 -6.05
CA GLY A 171 -25.48 -10.44 -6.75
C GLY A 171 -26.76 -9.99 -6.00
N LYS A 172 -27.02 -10.52 -4.81
CA LYS A 172 -28.13 -10.08 -3.96
C LYS A 172 -27.64 -9.08 -2.90
N LYS A 173 -28.34 -7.96 -2.82
CA LYS A 173 -28.08 -6.90 -1.85
C LYS A 173 -28.97 -7.09 -0.62
N TYR A 174 -28.34 -7.09 0.54
CA TYR A 174 -28.99 -7.14 1.85
C TYR A 174 -28.75 -5.82 2.55
N SER A 175 -29.83 -5.07 2.75
CA SER A 175 -29.80 -3.72 3.28
C SER A 175 -30.69 -3.66 4.51
N VAL A 176 -30.11 -3.44 5.69
CA VAL A 176 -30.82 -3.44 6.97
C VAL A 176 -30.34 -2.28 7.83
N GLY A 177 -31.26 -1.62 8.55
CA GLY A 177 -30.99 -0.56 9.51
C GLY A 177 -30.40 0.71 8.86
N ILE A 178 -29.70 1.49 9.67
CA ILE A 178 -29.10 2.77 9.24
C ILE A 178 -28.07 2.55 8.12
N GLU A 179 -27.17 1.57 8.26
CA GLU A 179 -26.20 1.27 7.22
C GLU A 179 -26.83 0.90 5.87
N GLY A 180 -27.94 0.18 5.95
CA GLY A 180 -28.67 -0.17 4.75
C GLY A 180 -29.39 1.03 4.12
N ALA A 181 -30.09 1.83 4.95
CA ALA A 181 -30.86 2.98 4.46
C ALA A 181 -29.96 4.08 3.88
N PHE A 182 -28.78 4.31 4.46
CA PHE A 182 -27.84 5.35 4.05
C PHE A 182 -26.65 4.83 3.27
N HIS A 183 -26.75 3.60 2.72
CA HIS A 183 -25.64 2.96 2.03
C HIS A 183 -25.01 3.84 0.94
N GLU A 184 -25.83 4.47 0.09
CA GLU A 184 -25.34 5.30 -1.02
C GLU A 184 -24.53 6.53 -0.52
N TYR A 185 -24.96 7.12 0.60
CA TYR A 185 -24.21 8.22 1.23
C TYR A 185 -22.93 7.75 1.89
N LEU A 186 -22.97 6.59 2.56
CA LEU A 186 -21.83 6.03 3.25
C LEU A 186 -20.77 5.46 2.30
N ALA A 187 -21.19 4.90 1.17
CA ALA A 187 -20.29 4.32 0.19
C ALA A 187 -19.40 5.37 -0.49
N GLY A 188 -19.83 6.63 -0.54
CA GLY A 188 -19.12 7.67 -1.26
C GLY A 188 -19.11 7.48 -2.77
N LYS A 189 -18.38 8.33 -3.46
CA LYS A 189 -18.16 8.22 -4.90
C LYS A 189 -16.71 7.79 -5.15
N PRO A 190 -16.46 6.86 -6.09
CA PRO A 190 -15.10 6.51 -6.46
C PRO A 190 -14.39 7.74 -7.02
N GLY A 191 -13.17 7.97 -6.55
CA GLY A 191 -12.28 8.98 -7.08
C GLY A 191 -11.46 8.42 -8.25
N SER A 192 -10.85 9.32 -9.03
CA SER A 192 -9.92 8.95 -10.10
C SER A 192 -8.53 9.47 -9.76
N GLN A 193 -7.53 8.59 -9.78
CA GLN A 193 -6.13 8.90 -9.52
C GLN A 193 -5.28 8.61 -10.75
N ILE A 194 -4.28 9.48 -10.99
CA ILE A 194 -3.30 9.25 -12.06
C ILE A 194 -2.13 8.45 -11.50
N GLU A 195 -1.83 7.33 -12.12
CA GLU A 195 -0.61 6.57 -11.88
C GLU A 195 0.36 6.74 -13.05
N GLN A 196 1.63 6.93 -12.74
CA GLN A 196 2.73 6.99 -13.69
C GLN A 196 3.51 5.68 -13.69
N LYS A 197 3.89 5.23 -14.90
CA LYS A 197 4.76 4.08 -15.05
C LYS A 197 6.20 4.42 -14.64
N ILE A 198 6.74 3.61 -13.75
CA ILE A 198 8.14 3.64 -13.33
C ILE A 198 8.82 2.33 -13.72
N ALA A 199 10.14 2.25 -13.66
CA ALA A 199 10.90 1.08 -14.10
C ALA A 199 10.39 -0.26 -13.52
N ASN A 200 9.89 -0.27 -12.28
CA ASN A 200 9.46 -1.47 -11.58
C ASN A 200 7.96 -1.49 -11.26
N GLY A 201 7.11 -0.78 -12.04
CA GLY A 201 5.68 -0.81 -11.82
C GLY A 201 4.97 0.53 -12.05
N TRP A 202 3.91 0.77 -11.30
CA TRP A 202 3.11 1.99 -11.36
C TRP A 202 3.18 2.72 -10.03
N ARG A 203 3.27 4.04 -10.08
CA ARG A 203 3.33 4.89 -8.89
C ARG A 203 2.20 5.92 -8.92
N LYS A 204 1.44 6.04 -7.85
CA LYS A 204 0.44 7.09 -7.67
C LYS A 204 1.13 8.47 -7.68
N THR A 205 0.64 9.39 -8.51
CA THR A 205 1.22 10.75 -8.63
C THR A 205 0.70 11.71 -7.58
N GLY A 206 -0.36 11.33 -6.87
CA GLY A 206 -1.09 12.20 -5.95
C GLY A 206 -2.01 13.22 -6.64
N LYS A 207 -2.09 13.22 -7.98
CA LYS A 207 -3.05 14.03 -8.71
C LYS A 207 -4.40 13.31 -8.71
N VAL A 208 -5.41 13.93 -8.10
CA VAL A 208 -6.81 13.50 -8.12
C VAL A 208 -7.50 14.24 -9.24
N ILE A 209 -8.30 13.55 -10.04
CA ILE A 209 -9.19 14.15 -11.02
C ILE A 209 -10.54 14.29 -10.31
N GLU A 210 -10.93 15.53 -10.00
CA GLU A 210 -12.30 15.85 -9.57
C GLU A 210 -13.19 15.88 -10.83
N GLU A 211 -14.25 15.07 -10.86
CA GLU A 211 -15.34 15.17 -11.83
C GLU A 211 -16.44 16.11 -11.32
#